data_ef9495487ed084b5dbf5fa86e0f01a19
#
_entry.id   ef9495487ed084b5dbf5fa86e0f01a19
#
_cell.length_a   1.000
_cell.length_b   1.000
_cell.length_c   1.000
_cell.angle_alpha   90.00
_cell.angle_beta   90.00
_cell.angle_gamma   90.00
#
_symmetry.space_group_name_H-M   'P 1'
#
loop_
_entity.id
_entity.type
_entity.pdbx_description
1 polymer ?
#
loop_
_entity_poly.entity_id
_entity_poly.type
_entity_poly.pdbx_seq_one_letter_code
_entity_poly.pdbx_strand_id
1 'polypeptide(L)'
;MNPNNRLTTNQGAPVGDNQNSRTAGRRGPVLLEDYHLVEKLAHFDRERIPERVVHARGAGAHGVFVTKNSMKQYTKAAFLQNEETETPVFVRFSTVIHGQGSPETARDPRGFAVKFYTEEGNYDIVGNHLPVFFIRDAIKFPDMVHSLKPAPDTNIQTPDRYWDFMTLSPESTHMMTWVFSDYGTPASYREMEGFGVHSFKWINAEGKIVYIKYHWKPQQSVRNLSAKEVQEVQGKDFNHATRDLFDAIEKGNYPKWDLHVQVMQLEETDSLDFDPLDPTKVWPEDRFPLIEVGTMTLNRNPKNFFAEVEQVAFSPSATVNGIEPSEDKLLQGRLFSYPDTQRYRLGANYLQIPVNCPYAAVHNQQRDGAMQMNQNPSTINYEPSRHTENPVEDPTYRDSTMKVEGYVSREKIDKPNDFKQAGERYRSFSKEEQDNLIANLTNDLKDVNERTKLLAVCNFFRADQEYGMRLAQSLNVDITQYVGNAPK
;
A
#
# COMPACT_ATOMS: atom_id res chain seq x y z
N MET A 1 22.34 18.36 38.69
CA MET A 1 21.69 18.01 37.41
C MET A 1 21.83 16.51 37.19
N ASN A 2 20.76 15.86 36.76
CA ASN A 2 20.84 14.43 36.37
C ASN A 2 21.77 14.33 35.15
N PRO A 3 22.87 13.56 35.18
CA PRO A 3 23.78 13.42 34.05
C PRO A 3 23.09 12.91 32.76
N ASN A 4 21.97 12.22 32.90
CA ASN A 4 21.18 11.71 31.77
C ASN A 4 20.36 12.79 31.03
N ASN A 5 20.25 14.03 31.56
CA ASN A 5 19.55 15.16 30.95
C ASN A 5 20.52 16.25 30.42
N ARG A 6 21.78 15.91 30.25
CA ARG A 6 22.78 16.84 29.72
C ARG A 6 22.72 16.87 28.20
N LEU A 7 22.62 18.10 27.61
CA LEU A 7 22.75 18.26 26.17
C LEU A 7 24.17 17.93 25.72
N THR A 8 24.31 17.17 24.64
CA THR A 8 25.59 16.76 24.05
C THR A 8 25.61 16.98 22.55
N THR A 9 26.81 17.01 21.99
CA THR A 9 27.06 16.84 20.54
C THR A 9 26.76 15.39 20.14
N ASN A 10 26.75 15.08 18.84
CA ASN A 10 26.59 13.70 18.34
C ASN A 10 27.75 12.78 18.78
N GLN A 11 28.90 13.35 19.16
CA GLN A 11 30.05 12.60 19.69
C GLN A 11 29.98 12.42 21.21
N GLY A 12 28.91 12.89 21.87
CA GLY A 12 28.71 12.73 23.31
C GLY A 12 29.37 13.82 24.17
N ALA A 13 30.05 14.83 23.60
CA ALA A 13 30.63 15.91 24.35
C ALA A 13 29.55 16.85 24.93
N PRO A 14 29.63 17.24 26.23
CA PRO A 14 28.66 18.15 26.82
C PRO A 14 28.65 19.54 26.13
N VAL A 15 27.46 20.09 25.92
CA VAL A 15 27.23 21.42 25.35
C VAL A 15 26.92 22.40 26.48
N GLY A 16 27.76 23.45 26.62
CA GLY A 16 27.62 24.44 27.67
C GLY A 16 26.66 25.58 27.34
N ASP A 17 26.58 25.98 26.07
CA ASP A 17 25.67 27.00 25.56
C ASP A 17 25.09 26.57 24.23
N ASN A 18 23.75 26.52 24.12
CA ASN A 18 23.01 26.17 22.90
C ASN A 18 22.21 27.38 22.36
N GLN A 19 22.44 28.56 22.90
CA GLN A 19 21.73 29.79 22.53
C GLN A 19 22.61 30.76 21.74
N ASN A 20 23.94 30.68 21.92
CA ASN A 20 24.89 31.60 21.32
C ASN A 20 26.00 30.86 20.58
N SER A 21 26.31 31.31 19.36
CA SER A 21 27.47 30.86 18.60
C SER A 21 28.75 31.47 19.13
N ARG A 22 29.87 30.79 18.95
CA ARG A 22 31.20 31.25 19.34
C ARG A 22 31.71 32.28 18.33
N THR A 23 32.05 33.48 18.78
CA THR A 23 32.49 34.58 17.92
C THR A 23 33.81 35.19 18.39
N ALA A 24 34.54 35.83 17.48
CA ALA A 24 35.72 36.64 17.78
C ALA A 24 35.29 38.00 18.32
N GLY A 25 35.00 38.11 19.61
CA GLY A 25 34.47 39.29 20.25
C GLY A 25 32.95 39.48 20.01
N ARG A 26 32.38 40.51 20.63
CA ARG A 26 30.90 40.72 20.70
C ARG A 26 30.22 40.90 19.35
N ARG A 27 30.92 41.41 18.34
CA ARG A 27 30.42 41.65 16.97
C ARG A 27 31.31 41.04 15.90
N GLY A 28 32.22 40.16 16.30
CA GLY A 28 33.14 39.50 15.39
C GLY A 28 32.47 38.33 14.63
N PRO A 29 33.18 37.78 13.65
CA PRO A 29 32.70 36.62 12.91
C PRO A 29 32.55 35.38 13.80
N VAL A 30 31.67 34.50 13.41
CA VAL A 30 31.55 33.16 13.98
C VAL A 30 32.78 32.33 13.61
N LEU A 31 33.27 31.53 14.55
CA LEU A 31 34.50 30.75 14.37
C LEU A 31 34.13 29.31 13.98
N LEU A 32 34.86 28.74 13.01
CA LEU A 32 34.72 27.32 12.61
C LEU A 32 35.04 26.32 13.74
N GLU A 33 35.80 26.75 14.75
CA GLU A 33 36.05 25.95 15.96
C GLU A 33 34.79 25.76 16.85
N ASP A 34 33.69 26.46 16.55
CA ASP A 34 32.37 26.16 17.13
C ASP A 34 31.78 24.88 16.51
N TYR A 35 32.37 23.76 16.89
CA TYR A 35 31.97 22.45 16.34
C TYR A 35 30.49 22.13 16.58
N HIS A 36 29.92 22.56 17.71
CA HIS A 36 28.50 22.40 18.02
C HIS A 36 27.61 23.08 16.98
N LEU A 37 27.94 24.33 16.60
CA LEU A 37 27.21 25.04 15.54
C LEU A 37 27.33 24.33 14.19
N VAL A 38 28.54 23.93 13.79
CA VAL A 38 28.80 23.24 12.53
C VAL A 38 28.01 21.92 12.45
N GLU A 39 28.10 21.10 13.50
CA GLU A 39 27.39 19.82 13.56
C GLU A 39 25.87 19.99 13.51
N LYS A 40 25.34 20.96 14.28
CA LYS A 40 23.91 21.23 14.36
C LYS A 40 23.31 21.67 13.02
N LEU A 41 23.99 22.59 12.30
CA LEU A 41 23.56 23.03 10.97
C LEU A 41 23.71 21.92 9.95
N ALA A 42 24.84 21.22 9.93
CA ALA A 42 25.07 20.12 9.00
C ALA A 42 24.06 18.98 9.17
N HIS A 43 23.63 18.69 10.40
CA HIS A 43 22.56 17.70 10.65
C HIS A 43 21.22 18.20 10.13
N PHE A 44 20.84 19.43 10.48
CA PHE A 44 19.58 20.05 10.07
C PHE A 44 19.39 20.05 8.54
N ASP A 45 20.44 20.40 7.79
CA ASP A 45 20.44 20.44 6.34
C ASP A 45 20.13 19.07 5.70
N ARG A 46 20.27 17.97 6.45
CA ARG A 46 20.11 16.57 6.02
C ARG A 46 19.02 15.79 6.73
N GLU A 47 18.10 16.48 7.41
CA GLU A 47 16.97 15.86 8.12
C GLU A 47 15.86 15.34 7.19
N ARG A 48 16.03 15.46 5.87
CA ARG A 48 15.08 14.98 4.88
C ARG A 48 15.69 13.84 4.08
N ILE A 49 14.86 12.80 3.84
CA ILE A 49 15.10 11.78 2.82
C ILE A 49 14.06 11.97 1.71
N PRO A 50 14.26 11.43 0.50
CA PRO A 50 13.22 11.44 -0.53
C PRO A 50 11.91 10.88 0.03
N GLU A 51 10.79 11.60 -0.17
CA GLU A 51 9.49 11.04 0.16
C GLU A 51 9.17 9.86 -0.75
N ARG A 52 8.26 8.97 -0.33
CA ARG A 52 7.79 7.89 -1.20
C ARG A 52 7.18 8.47 -2.47
N VAL A 53 7.48 7.86 -3.62
CA VAL A 53 6.98 8.32 -4.93
C VAL A 53 5.45 8.32 -4.99
N VAL A 54 4.82 7.39 -4.28
CA VAL A 54 3.41 7.35 -3.92
C VAL A 54 3.30 6.93 -2.45
N HIS A 55 2.19 7.20 -1.78
CA HIS A 55 1.98 6.93 -0.35
C HIS A 55 2.85 7.81 0.60
N ALA A 56 3.21 9.02 0.18
CA ALA A 56 4.07 9.90 0.98
C ALA A 56 3.41 10.31 2.32
N ARG A 57 2.13 10.70 2.29
CA ARG A 57 1.34 11.03 3.48
C ARG A 57 0.80 9.78 4.15
N GLY A 58 1.07 9.59 5.45
CA GLY A 58 0.54 8.44 6.18
C GLY A 58 0.89 8.43 7.67
N ALA A 59 0.35 7.42 8.36
CA ALA A 59 0.55 7.15 9.78
C ALA A 59 0.85 5.66 9.98
N GLY A 60 1.48 5.30 11.09
CA GLY A 60 1.78 3.91 11.41
C GLY A 60 1.55 3.59 12.87
N ALA A 61 1.42 2.32 13.17
CA ALA A 61 1.29 1.79 14.53
C ALA A 61 1.85 0.36 14.61
N HIS A 62 2.31 0.00 15.79
CA HIS A 62 2.66 -1.37 16.14
C HIS A 62 1.44 -2.12 16.65
N GLY A 63 1.47 -3.43 16.52
CA GLY A 63 0.43 -4.30 17.02
C GLY A 63 0.83 -5.74 17.10
N VAL A 64 -0.17 -6.58 17.28
CA VAL A 64 -0.04 -8.04 17.30
C VAL A 64 -1.12 -8.64 16.41
N PHE A 65 -0.74 -9.60 15.60
CA PHE A 65 -1.66 -10.48 14.89
C PHE A 65 -1.75 -11.81 15.66
N VAL A 66 -2.97 -12.27 15.87
CA VAL A 66 -3.24 -13.57 16.52
C VAL A 66 -3.96 -14.47 15.53
N THR A 67 -3.37 -15.61 15.20
CA THR A 67 -4.00 -16.62 14.34
C THR A 67 -5.16 -17.27 15.07
N LYS A 68 -6.37 -17.20 14.52
CA LYS A 68 -7.58 -17.79 15.11
C LYS A 68 -7.89 -19.18 14.59
N ASN A 69 -7.64 -19.39 13.29
CA ASN A 69 -7.88 -20.67 12.64
C ASN A 69 -6.60 -21.16 11.97
N SER A 70 -6.28 -22.45 12.17
CA SER A 70 -5.15 -23.07 11.49
C SER A 70 -5.36 -23.12 9.99
N MET A 71 -4.40 -22.59 9.22
CA MET A 71 -4.42 -22.56 7.76
C MET A 71 -3.57 -23.68 7.14
N LYS A 72 -3.15 -24.69 7.91
CA LYS A 72 -2.26 -25.78 7.47
C LYS A 72 -2.75 -26.55 6.24
N GLN A 73 -4.05 -26.58 6.00
CA GLN A 73 -4.60 -27.21 4.80
C GLN A 73 -4.27 -26.44 3.51
N TYR A 74 -3.94 -25.14 3.61
CA TYR A 74 -3.70 -24.26 2.47
C TYR A 74 -2.27 -23.73 2.40
N THR A 75 -1.61 -23.54 3.53
CA THR A 75 -0.23 -23.02 3.58
C THR A 75 0.60 -23.69 4.65
N LYS A 76 1.91 -23.80 4.40
CA LYS A 76 2.90 -24.25 5.39
C LYS A 76 3.57 -23.10 6.15
N ALA A 77 3.15 -21.84 5.95
CA ALA A 77 3.68 -20.67 6.67
C ALA A 77 3.53 -20.84 8.19
N ALA A 78 4.64 -20.82 8.92
CA ALA A 78 4.72 -21.22 10.32
C ALA A 78 3.75 -20.44 11.22
N PHE A 79 3.66 -19.10 11.04
CA PHE A 79 2.80 -18.24 11.86
C PHE A 79 1.29 -18.49 11.68
N LEU A 80 0.88 -19.25 10.64
CA LEU A 80 -0.51 -19.61 10.34
C LEU A 80 -0.85 -21.08 10.64
N GLN A 81 0.09 -21.85 11.24
CA GLN A 81 -0.11 -23.27 11.50
C GLN A 81 -0.98 -23.55 12.71
N ASN A 82 -0.83 -22.77 13.76
CA ASN A 82 -1.48 -23.04 15.04
C ASN A 82 -2.33 -21.85 15.48
N GLU A 83 -3.50 -22.16 16.04
CA GLU A 83 -4.35 -21.18 16.72
C GLU A 83 -3.58 -20.52 17.89
N GLU A 84 -3.97 -19.31 18.25
CA GLU A 84 -3.36 -18.49 19.31
C GLU A 84 -1.87 -18.13 19.08
N THR A 85 -1.33 -18.38 17.87
CA THR A 85 0.02 -17.91 17.51
C THR A 85 0.02 -16.39 17.42
N GLU A 86 0.82 -15.74 18.26
CA GLU A 86 1.01 -14.29 18.25
C GLU A 86 2.19 -13.90 17.34
N THR A 87 1.95 -12.98 16.43
CA THR A 87 2.98 -12.42 15.52
C THR A 87 3.00 -10.90 15.66
N PRO A 88 4.12 -10.28 16.08
CA PRO A 88 4.23 -8.83 16.10
C PRO A 88 4.05 -8.25 14.70
N VAL A 89 3.37 -7.09 14.61
CA VAL A 89 3.15 -6.39 13.35
C VAL A 89 3.49 -4.91 13.45
N PHE A 90 3.84 -4.33 12.29
CA PHE A 90 3.83 -2.89 12.09
C PHE A 90 2.94 -2.57 10.89
N VAL A 91 2.02 -1.63 11.07
CA VAL A 91 1.08 -1.22 10.02
C VAL A 91 1.34 0.21 9.63
N ARG A 92 1.26 0.50 8.31
CA ARG A 92 1.23 1.86 7.81
C ARG A 92 0.03 2.09 6.92
N PHE A 93 -0.79 3.07 7.29
CA PHE A 93 -1.86 3.63 6.46
C PHE A 93 -1.36 4.88 5.74
N SER A 94 -1.91 5.17 4.56
CA SER A 94 -1.49 6.35 3.78
C SER A 94 -2.54 6.76 2.75
N THR A 95 -2.52 8.01 2.32
CA THR A 95 -3.04 8.39 0.99
C THR A 95 -2.08 7.87 -0.10
N VAL A 96 -2.36 8.08 -1.39
CA VAL A 96 -1.54 7.51 -2.46
C VAL A 96 -0.82 8.58 -3.27
N ILE A 97 -1.54 9.52 -3.86
CA ILE A 97 -1.00 10.37 -4.95
C ILE A 97 -0.28 11.61 -4.45
N HIS A 98 -0.75 12.20 -3.35
CA HIS A 98 -0.27 13.50 -2.89
C HIS A 98 1.01 13.41 -2.07
N GLY A 99 1.74 14.54 -1.98
CA GLY A 99 2.96 14.68 -1.18
C GLY A 99 2.71 14.61 0.33
N GLN A 100 3.79 14.54 1.09
CA GLN A 100 3.74 14.36 2.55
C GLN A 100 2.94 15.46 3.29
N GLY A 101 2.90 16.68 2.77
CA GLY A 101 2.19 17.83 3.37
C GLY A 101 0.70 17.93 2.98
N SER A 102 0.12 16.96 2.28
CA SER A 102 -1.27 17.01 1.80
C SER A 102 -2.29 16.65 2.89
N PRO A 103 -3.58 17.01 2.72
CA PRO A 103 -4.63 16.63 3.64
C PRO A 103 -4.98 15.13 3.53
N GLU A 104 -5.35 14.53 4.66
CA GLU A 104 -5.73 13.10 4.73
C GLU A 104 -7.16 12.83 4.24
N THR A 105 -7.95 13.89 3.97
CA THR A 105 -9.31 13.81 3.40
C THR A 105 -9.34 13.71 1.89
N ALA A 106 -8.20 13.75 1.21
CA ALA A 106 -8.15 13.63 -0.26
C ALA A 106 -8.94 12.40 -0.74
N ARG A 107 -9.71 12.57 -1.83
CA ARG A 107 -10.35 11.45 -2.53
C ARG A 107 -9.27 10.64 -3.24
N ASP A 108 -8.95 9.51 -2.67
CA ASP A 108 -7.78 8.71 -3.05
C ASP A 108 -7.93 7.28 -2.48
N PRO A 109 -7.38 6.23 -3.09
CA PRO A 109 -7.17 4.98 -2.37
C PRO A 109 -6.35 5.23 -1.11
N ARG A 110 -6.55 4.41 -0.08
CA ARG A 110 -5.68 4.40 1.09
C ARG A 110 -4.78 3.18 1.04
N GLY A 111 -3.47 3.39 1.20
CA GLY A 111 -2.56 2.29 1.45
C GLY A 111 -2.87 1.63 2.79
N PHE A 112 -2.81 0.32 2.81
CA PHE A 112 -2.96 -0.54 3.97
C PHE A 112 -1.85 -1.58 3.94
N ALA A 113 -0.69 -1.25 4.51
CA ALA A 113 0.49 -2.09 4.48
C ALA A 113 0.77 -2.67 5.87
N VAL A 114 0.87 -3.99 5.96
CA VAL A 114 1.12 -4.74 7.19
C VAL A 114 2.42 -5.52 7.04
N LYS A 115 3.35 -5.30 7.95
CA LYS A 115 4.57 -6.08 8.12
C LYS A 115 4.39 -7.02 9.30
N PHE A 116 4.54 -8.32 9.07
CA PHE A 116 4.57 -9.36 10.08
C PHE A 116 6.03 -9.72 10.37
N TYR A 117 6.43 -9.69 11.64
CA TYR A 117 7.74 -10.14 12.08
C TYR A 117 7.61 -11.59 12.52
N THR A 118 7.61 -12.52 11.56
CA THR A 118 7.43 -13.95 11.83
C THR A 118 8.73 -14.62 12.29
N GLU A 119 8.62 -15.83 12.79
CA GLU A 119 9.79 -16.64 13.15
C GLU A 119 10.63 -17.08 11.93
N GLU A 120 10.03 -17.07 10.72
CA GLU A 120 10.71 -17.41 9.46
C GLU A 120 11.25 -16.17 8.72
N GLY A 121 11.02 -14.96 9.22
CA GLY A 121 11.41 -13.70 8.60
C GLY A 121 10.27 -12.72 8.49
N ASN A 122 10.50 -11.59 7.81
CA ASN A 122 9.46 -10.61 7.56
C ASN A 122 8.53 -11.08 6.43
N TYR A 123 7.23 -10.94 6.67
CA TYR A 123 6.20 -11.10 5.66
C TYR A 123 5.39 -9.80 5.54
N ASP A 124 5.17 -9.31 4.31
CA ASP A 124 4.45 -8.06 4.08
C ASP A 124 3.18 -8.27 3.23
N ILE A 125 2.02 -7.84 3.74
CA ILE A 125 0.82 -7.62 2.93
C ILE A 125 0.75 -6.14 2.59
N VAL A 126 0.97 -5.79 1.32
CA VAL A 126 1.03 -4.40 0.85
C VAL A 126 -0.20 -4.10 0.01
N GLY A 127 -1.29 -3.76 0.68
CA GLY A 127 -2.61 -3.61 0.11
C GLY A 127 -3.17 -2.18 0.12
N ASN A 128 -4.45 -2.09 -0.21
CA ASN A 128 -5.24 -0.86 -0.21
C ASN A 128 -6.57 -1.08 0.53
N HIS A 129 -7.26 0.03 0.87
CA HIS A 129 -8.61 -0.05 1.45
C HIS A 129 -9.71 -0.30 0.41
N LEU A 130 -9.39 -0.31 -0.87
CA LEU A 130 -10.28 -0.68 -1.97
C LEU A 130 -9.84 -2.01 -2.58
N PRO A 131 -10.78 -2.87 -3.02
CA PRO A 131 -10.47 -4.26 -3.39
C PRO A 131 -9.85 -4.43 -4.76
N VAL A 132 -9.81 -3.39 -5.59
CA VAL A 132 -9.32 -3.40 -6.96
C VAL A 132 -8.31 -2.30 -7.20
N PHE A 133 -7.64 -2.34 -8.37
CA PHE A 133 -6.69 -1.32 -8.79
C PHE A 133 -7.10 -0.71 -10.15
N PHE A 134 -6.44 0.40 -10.55
CA PHE A 134 -6.75 1.14 -11.78
C PHE A 134 -6.36 0.41 -13.06
N ILE A 135 -5.31 -0.37 -13.01
CA ILE A 135 -4.68 -1.04 -14.15
C ILE A 135 -4.29 -2.47 -13.78
N ARG A 136 -4.12 -3.33 -14.78
CA ARG A 136 -3.77 -4.75 -14.60
C ARG A 136 -2.33 -5.12 -14.95
N ASP A 137 -1.58 -4.20 -15.54
CA ASP A 137 -0.20 -4.44 -15.97
C ASP A 137 0.73 -3.34 -15.46
N ALA A 138 1.83 -3.72 -14.82
CA ALA A 138 2.79 -2.80 -14.21
C ALA A 138 3.43 -1.82 -15.21
N ILE A 139 3.47 -2.15 -16.50
CA ILE A 139 4.00 -1.26 -17.53
C ILE A 139 3.24 0.07 -17.63
N LYS A 140 1.95 0.06 -17.26
CA LYS A 140 1.11 1.27 -17.21
C LYS A 140 1.24 2.08 -15.91
N PHE A 141 1.90 1.53 -14.88
CA PHE A 141 1.91 2.16 -13.56
C PHE A 141 2.54 3.57 -13.56
N PRO A 142 3.73 3.79 -14.18
CA PRO A 142 4.30 5.13 -14.24
C PRO A 142 3.40 6.14 -14.95
N ASP A 143 2.79 5.76 -16.08
CA ASP A 143 1.91 6.64 -16.86
C ASP A 143 0.64 6.98 -16.09
N MET A 144 0.02 6.00 -15.43
CA MET A 144 -1.12 6.22 -14.56
C MET A 144 -0.78 7.23 -13.45
N VAL A 145 0.34 7.02 -12.73
CA VAL A 145 0.78 7.92 -11.66
C VAL A 145 1.09 9.31 -12.20
N HIS A 146 1.77 9.43 -13.34
CA HIS A 146 2.05 10.71 -13.98
C HIS A 146 0.77 11.46 -14.35
N SER A 147 -0.29 10.77 -14.80
CA SER A 147 -1.57 11.40 -15.10
C SER A 147 -2.26 11.98 -13.85
N LEU A 148 -2.10 11.33 -12.71
CA LEU A 148 -2.67 11.73 -11.41
C LEU A 148 -1.85 12.81 -10.68
N LYS A 149 -0.57 12.96 -11.00
CA LYS A 149 0.33 13.95 -10.39
C LYS A 149 0.29 15.29 -11.11
N PRO A 150 0.85 16.36 -10.50
CA PRO A 150 0.98 17.66 -11.15
C PRO A 150 1.64 17.59 -12.54
N ALA A 151 1.20 18.44 -13.46
CA ALA A 151 1.80 18.57 -14.79
C ALA A 151 3.27 19.01 -14.71
N PRO A 152 4.15 18.48 -15.58
CA PRO A 152 5.60 18.71 -15.47
C PRO A 152 6.03 20.14 -15.75
N ASP A 153 5.22 20.93 -16.47
CA ASP A 153 5.48 22.33 -16.81
C ASP A 153 4.95 23.33 -15.78
N THR A 154 3.72 23.09 -15.29
CA THR A 154 3.02 24.02 -14.39
C THR A 154 3.07 23.64 -12.94
N ASN A 155 3.39 22.39 -12.64
CA ASN A 155 3.25 21.78 -11.31
C ASN A 155 1.82 21.88 -10.73
N ILE A 156 0.80 21.91 -11.61
CA ILE A 156 -0.62 21.93 -11.24
C ILE A 156 -1.25 20.58 -11.56
N GLN A 157 -1.95 20.00 -10.59
CA GLN A 157 -2.77 18.82 -10.78
C GLN A 157 -4.13 19.23 -11.33
N THR A 158 -4.61 18.57 -12.40
CA THR A 158 -5.92 18.83 -13.00
C THR A 158 -6.67 17.53 -13.28
N PRO A 159 -8.02 17.54 -13.14
CA PRO A 159 -8.86 16.39 -13.50
C PRO A 159 -8.70 15.98 -14.97
N ASP A 160 -8.51 16.93 -15.88
CA ASP A 160 -8.38 16.67 -17.33
C ASP A 160 -7.27 15.65 -17.65
N ARG A 161 -6.14 15.70 -16.92
CA ARG A 161 -5.01 14.80 -17.14
C ARG A 161 -5.32 13.35 -16.77
N TYR A 162 -5.86 13.11 -15.58
CA TYR A 162 -6.11 11.72 -15.18
C TYR A 162 -7.37 11.15 -15.83
N TRP A 163 -8.39 11.97 -16.11
CA TRP A 163 -9.53 11.50 -16.88
C TRP A 163 -9.17 11.14 -18.32
N ASP A 164 -8.24 11.85 -18.94
CA ASP A 164 -7.71 11.46 -20.26
C ASP A 164 -7.13 10.03 -20.21
N PHE A 165 -6.25 9.76 -19.26
CA PHE A 165 -5.68 8.40 -19.07
C PHE A 165 -6.74 7.37 -18.74
N MET A 166 -7.61 7.65 -17.74
CA MET A 166 -8.59 6.68 -17.24
C MET A 166 -9.64 6.31 -18.27
N THR A 167 -10.08 7.27 -19.08
CA THR A 167 -11.07 7.01 -20.15
C THR A 167 -10.50 6.17 -21.29
N LEU A 168 -9.22 6.29 -21.57
CA LEU A 168 -8.49 5.49 -22.56
C LEU A 168 -8.00 4.14 -22.00
N SER A 169 -8.19 3.89 -20.71
CA SER A 169 -7.88 2.63 -20.02
C SER A 169 -9.17 2.03 -19.45
N PRO A 170 -9.96 1.28 -20.24
CA PRO A 170 -11.28 0.78 -19.81
C PRO A 170 -11.28 -0.02 -18.54
N GLU A 171 -10.19 -0.75 -18.27
CA GLU A 171 -9.97 -1.49 -17.03
C GLU A 171 -10.05 -0.63 -15.76
N SER A 172 -9.86 0.69 -15.88
CA SER A 172 -9.95 1.63 -14.76
C SER A 172 -11.38 1.92 -14.32
N THR A 173 -12.40 1.59 -15.11
CA THR A 173 -13.80 1.96 -14.86
C THR A 173 -14.30 1.41 -13.50
N HIS A 174 -13.92 0.19 -13.14
CA HIS A 174 -14.28 -0.41 -11.86
C HIS A 174 -13.65 0.36 -10.68
N MET A 175 -12.36 0.64 -10.75
CA MET A 175 -11.67 1.39 -9.70
C MET A 175 -12.18 2.83 -9.59
N MET A 176 -12.50 3.49 -10.72
CA MET A 176 -13.09 4.84 -10.71
C MET A 176 -14.47 4.84 -10.05
N THR A 177 -15.28 3.79 -10.23
CA THR A 177 -16.55 3.62 -9.52
C THR A 177 -16.34 3.54 -8.00
N TRP A 178 -15.32 2.82 -7.54
CA TRP A 178 -14.97 2.74 -6.13
C TRP A 178 -14.44 4.07 -5.57
N VAL A 179 -13.47 4.70 -6.24
CA VAL A 179 -12.83 5.94 -5.77
C VAL A 179 -13.80 7.11 -5.70
N PHE A 180 -14.75 7.21 -6.66
CA PHE A 180 -15.73 8.29 -6.67
C PHE A 180 -16.97 8.03 -5.82
N SER A 181 -17.17 6.79 -5.34
CA SER A 181 -18.14 6.50 -4.29
C SER A 181 -17.72 7.10 -2.94
N ASP A 182 -18.57 6.98 -1.92
CA ASP A 182 -18.23 7.42 -0.57
C ASP A 182 -17.01 6.70 0.00
N TYR A 183 -16.74 5.46 -0.44
CA TYR A 183 -15.54 4.70 -0.07
C TYR A 183 -14.21 5.37 -0.44
N GLY A 184 -14.19 6.31 -1.38
CA GLY A 184 -12.99 7.09 -1.71
C GLY A 184 -12.54 8.09 -0.65
N THR A 185 -13.39 8.35 0.36
CA THR A 185 -13.14 9.29 1.45
C THR A 185 -13.45 8.68 2.81
N PRO A 186 -12.69 7.64 3.26
CA PRO A 186 -12.89 7.02 4.56
C PRO A 186 -12.75 8.05 5.68
N ALA A 187 -13.56 7.90 6.73
CA ALA A 187 -13.63 8.86 7.82
C ALA A 187 -12.37 8.90 8.68
N SER A 188 -11.71 7.74 8.82
CA SER A 188 -10.42 7.60 9.48
C SER A 188 -9.68 6.36 8.98
N TYR A 189 -8.43 6.18 9.38
CA TYR A 189 -7.68 4.94 9.11
C TYR A 189 -8.24 3.73 9.86
N ARG A 190 -8.97 3.95 10.96
CA ARG A 190 -9.57 2.85 11.74
C ARG A 190 -10.88 2.35 11.16
N GLU A 191 -11.60 3.18 10.42
CA GLU A 191 -12.96 2.94 9.92
C GLU A 191 -12.99 2.53 8.45
N MET A 192 -11.97 1.80 7.99
CA MET A 192 -11.88 1.31 6.61
C MET A 192 -11.50 -0.17 6.57
N GLU A 193 -11.96 -0.85 5.54
CA GLU A 193 -11.51 -2.19 5.18
C GLU A 193 -10.09 -2.16 4.58
N GLY A 194 -9.47 -3.33 4.42
CA GLY A 194 -8.22 -3.47 3.70
C GLY A 194 -8.22 -4.70 2.81
N PHE A 195 -7.47 -4.64 1.70
CA PHE A 195 -7.42 -5.72 0.71
C PHE A 195 -5.99 -5.91 0.23
N GLY A 196 -5.61 -7.17 0.00
CA GLY A 196 -4.35 -7.48 -0.67
C GLY A 196 -4.35 -7.09 -2.15
N VAL A 197 -5.54 -6.87 -2.73
CA VAL A 197 -5.81 -6.52 -4.14
C VAL A 197 -5.47 -7.66 -5.09
N HIS A 198 -4.22 -8.11 -5.09
CA HIS A 198 -3.70 -9.19 -5.92
C HIS A 198 -4.14 -10.57 -5.46
N SER A 199 -4.04 -11.52 -6.37
CA SER A 199 -4.03 -12.94 -6.02
C SER A 199 -2.60 -13.34 -5.63
N PHE A 200 -2.47 -14.13 -4.55
CA PHE A 200 -1.21 -14.73 -4.12
C PHE A 200 -1.34 -16.24 -4.15
N LYS A 201 -0.22 -16.96 -4.06
CA LYS A 201 -0.22 -18.43 -3.93
C LYS A 201 0.02 -18.79 -2.47
N TRP A 202 -0.80 -19.69 -1.96
CA TRP A 202 -0.52 -20.43 -0.74
C TRP A 202 -0.16 -21.87 -1.09
N ILE A 203 0.86 -22.41 -0.44
CA ILE A 203 1.38 -23.76 -0.68
C ILE A 203 1.39 -24.51 0.65
N ASN A 204 0.69 -25.61 0.71
CA ASN A 204 0.65 -26.46 1.91
C ASN A 204 1.86 -27.40 2.04
N ALA A 205 1.90 -28.18 3.12
CA ALA A 205 3.01 -29.11 3.39
C ALA A 205 3.15 -30.21 2.34
N GLU A 206 2.05 -30.58 1.66
CA GLU A 206 2.02 -31.56 0.58
C GLU A 206 2.42 -30.98 -0.79
N GLY A 207 2.70 -29.66 -0.84
CA GLY A 207 3.04 -28.95 -2.08
C GLY A 207 1.81 -28.58 -2.93
N LYS A 208 0.60 -28.71 -2.40
CA LYS A 208 -0.61 -28.27 -3.10
C LYS A 208 -0.68 -26.75 -3.10
N ILE A 209 -0.90 -26.17 -4.29
CA ILE A 209 -0.98 -24.74 -4.54
C ILE A 209 -2.44 -24.32 -4.65
N VAL A 210 -2.80 -23.20 -4.02
CA VAL A 210 -4.08 -22.51 -4.21
C VAL A 210 -3.81 -21.01 -4.42
N TYR A 211 -4.67 -20.34 -5.16
CA TYR A 211 -4.71 -18.89 -5.18
C TYR A 211 -5.54 -18.35 -4.01
N ILE A 212 -5.11 -17.21 -3.44
CA ILE A 212 -5.86 -16.54 -2.38
C ILE A 212 -5.95 -15.04 -2.63
N LYS A 213 -6.98 -14.39 -2.07
CA LYS A 213 -7.07 -12.94 -1.90
C LYS A 213 -7.27 -12.59 -0.43
N TYR A 214 -6.55 -11.58 0.06
CA TYR A 214 -6.63 -11.11 1.46
C TYR A 214 -7.67 -10.02 1.64
N HIS A 215 -8.44 -10.11 2.75
CA HIS A 215 -9.45 -9.15 3.16
C HIS A 215 -9.29 -8.83 4.65
N TRP A 216 -9.10 -7.55 4.97
CA TRP A 216 -9.10 -7.04 6.34
C TRP A 216 -10.47 -6.43 6.64
N LYS A 217 -11.21 -7.00 7.56
CA LYS A 217 -12.51 -6.53 8.01
C LYS A 217 -12.37 -5.84 9.36
N PRO A 218 -12.64 -4.51 9.49
CA PRO A 218 -12.52 -3.82 10.76
C PRO A 218 -13.62 -4.30 11.72
N GLN A 219 -13.26 -4.52 13.00
CA GLN A 219 -14.24 -4.83 14.06
C GLN A 219 -15.00 -3.57 14.52
N GLN A 220 -14.41 -2.39 14.34
CA GLN A 220 -15.10 -1.10 14.43
C GLN A 220 -15.88 -0.83 13.13
N SER A 221 -16.82 0.10 13.16
CA SER A 221 -17.65 0.41 11.98
C SER A 221 -16.81 0.89 10.78
N VAL A 222 -17.26 0.58 9.57
CA VAL A 222 -16.81 1.26 8.35
C VAL A 222 -17.61 2.56 8.22
N ARG A 223 -16.94 3.71 8.08
CA ARG A 223 -17.56 5.01 7.88
C ARG A 223 -16.80 5.83 6.86
N ASN A 224 -17.53 6.53 6.02
CA ASN A 224 -17.00 7.40 4.99
C ASN A 224 -17.49 8.83 5.19
N LEU A 225 -16.74 9.82 4.72
CA LEU A 225 -17.09 11.22 4.76
C LEU A 225 -17.86 11.59 3.48
N SER A 226 -18.97 12.31 3.64
CA SER A 226 -19.62 13.01 2.53
C SER A 226 -18.72 14.13 1.99
N ALA A 227 -19.00 14.61 0.78
CA ALA A 227 -18.24 15.73 0.18
C ALA A 227 -18.25 16.99 1.07
N LYS A 228 -19.33 17.24 1.80
CA LYS A 228 -19.44 18.37 2.75
C LYS A 228 -18.53 18.15 3.98
N GLU A 229 -18.61 16.97 4.59
CA GLU A 229 -17.74 16.62 5.73
C GLU A 229 -16.25 16.67 5.37
N VAL A 230 -15.88 16.22 4.17
CA VAL A 230 -14.50 16.34 3.65
C VAL A 230 -14.02 17.79 3.70
N GLN A 231 -14.81 18.75 3.21
CA GLN A 231 -14.45 20.17 3.23
C GLN A 231 -14.34 20.72 4.66
N GLU A 232 -15.25 20.34 5.54
CA GLU A 232 -15.26 20.78 6.93
C GLU A 232 -14.08 20.22 7.72
N VAL A 233 -13.78 18.94 7.57
CA VAL A 233 -12.65 18.27 8.24
C VAL A 233 -11.33 18.82 7.70
N GLN A 234 -11.18 18.92 6.38
CA GLN A 234 -9.98 19.46 5.75
C GLN A 234 -9.68 20.90 6.20
N GLY A 235 -10.70 21.74 6.33
CA GLY A 235 -10.54 23.11 6.79
C GLY A 235 -10.16 23.24 8.26
N LYS A 236 -10.36 22.21 9.07
CA LYS A 236 -10.07 22.20 10.52
C LYS A 236 -8.78 21.47 10.88
N ASP A 237 -8.53 20.32 10.27
CA ASP A 237 -7.40 19.45 10.65
C ASP A 237 -6.91 18.59 9.48
N PHE A 238 -5.77 18.95 8.90
CA PHE A 238 -5.09 18.15 7.87
C PHE A 238 -4.66 16.76 8.35
N ASN A 239 -4.49 16.60 9.65
CA ASN A 239 -3.94 15.41 10.30
C ASN A 239 -5.04 14.57 10.98
N HIS A 240 -6.30 14.75 10.59
CA HIS A 240 -7.42 14.17 11.32
C HIS A 240 -7.34 12.66 11.48
N ALA A 241 -6.96 11.92 10.44
CA ALA A 241 -6.89 10.46 10.47
C ALA A 241 -5.65 9.96 11.24
N THR A 242 -4.52 10.65 11.12
CA THR A 242 -3.32 10.39 11.94
C THR A 242 -3.61 10.64 13.41
N ARG A 243 -4.27 11.76 13.74
CA ARG A 243 -4.65 12.10 15.12
C ARG A 243 -5.64 11.10 15.69
N ASP A 244 -6.66 10.73 14.94
CA ASP A 244 -7.65 9.75 15.33
C ASP A 244 -7.03 8.40 15.70
N LEU A 245 -6.12 7.88 14.87
CA LEU A 245 -5.41 6.63 15.12
C LEU A 245 -4.53 6.73 16.38
N PHE A 246 -3.73 7.80 16.47
CA PHE A 246 -2.83 8.03 17.59
C PHE A 246 -3.60 8.14 18.91
N ASP A 247 -4.61 8.98 18.96
CA ASP A 247 -5.43 9.23 20.16
C ASP A 247 -6.21 7.98 20.59
N ALA A 248 -6.71 7.19 19.64
CA ALA A 248 -7.41 5.95 19.97
C ALA A 248 -6.48 4.97 20.69
N ILE A 249 -5.27 4.79 20.20
CA ILE A 249 -4.26 3.89 20.81
C ILE A 249 -3.83 4.42 22.18
N GLU A 250 -3.55 5.73 22.33
CA GLU A 250 -3.20 6.34 23.63
C GLU A 250 -4.29 6.18 24.67
N LYS A 251 -5.55 6.20 24.27
CA LYS A 251 -6.71 6.00 25.17
C LYS A 251 -7.03 4.53 25.45
N GLY A 252 -6.28 3.59 24.89
CA GLY A 252 -6.54 2.15 25.01
C GLY A 252 -7.68 1.62 24.15
N ASN A 253 -8.23 2.43 23.24
CA ASN A 253 -9.25 2.05 22.26
C ASN A 253 -8.57 1.42 21.03
N TYR A 254 -8.00 0.25 21.20
CA TYR A 254 -7.18 -0.42 20.20
C TYR A 254 -7.99 -0.83 18.98
N PRO A 255 -7.72 -0.30 17.79
CA PRO A 255 -8.41 -0.73 16.58
C PRO A 255 -8.00 -2.15 16.18
N LYS A 256 -8.98 -2.89 15.64
CA LYS A 256 -8.83 -4.30 15.27
C LYS A 256 -9.37 -4.58 13.89
N TRP A 257 -8.72 -5.50 13.19
CA TRP A 257 -9.19 -6.06 11.92
C TRP A 257 -9.07 -7.57 11.92
N ASP A 258 -10.11 -8.24 11.45
CA ASP A 258 -10.07 -9.67 11.18
C ASP A 258 -9.55 -9.89 9.75
N LEU A 259 -8.50 -10.69 9.62
CA LEU A 259 -7.97 -11.15 8.35
C LEU A 259 -8.82 -12.33 7.86
N HIS A 260 -9.34 -12.20 6.66
CA HIS A 260 -9.98 -13.27 5.92
C HIS A 260 -9.24 -13.52 4.62
N VAL A 261 -9.39 -14.72 4.08
CA VAL A 261 -8.94 -15.07 2.73
C VAL A 261 -10.08 -15.69 1.93
N GLN A 262 -10.10 -15.39 0.63
CA GLN A 262 -10.80 -16.20 -0.34
C GLN A 262 -9.80 -17.22 -0.91
N VAL A 263 -10.24 -18.45 -1.17
CA VAL A 263 -9.39 -19.52 -1.70
C VAL A 263 -9.97 -20.01 -3.01
N MET A 264 -9.13 -20.15 -4.04
CA MET A 264 -9.47 -20.68 -5.35
C MET A 264 -8.49 -21.81 -5.72
N GLN A 265 -9.02 -22.96 -6.10
CA GLN A 265 -8.19 -24.05 -6.65
C GLN A 265 -7.71 -23.67 -8.05
N LEU A 266 -6.53 -24.16 -8.46
CA LEU A 266 -5.98 -23.87 -9.79
C LEU A 266 -6.92 -24.28 -10.92
N GLU A 267 -7.64 -25.38 -10.74
CA GLU A 267 -8.60 -25.92 -11.72
C GLU A 267 -9.85 -25.05 -11.90
N GLU A 268 -10.12 -24.15 -10.98
CA GLU A 268 -11.30 -23.25 -11.01
C GLU A 268 -11.06 -21.97 -11.83
N THR A 269 -9.80 -21.65 -12.15
CA THR A 269 -9.42 -20.40 -12.82
C THR A 269 -10.13 -20.18 -14.14
N ASP A 270 -10.28 -21.22 -14.95
CA ASP A 270 -10.94 -21.14 -16.26
C ASP A 270 -12.46 -21.06 -16.19
N SER A 271 -13.05 -21.31 -15.02
CA SER A 271 -14.50 -21.31 -14.81
C SER A 271 -15.13 -19.93 -14.70
N LEU A 272 -14.29 -18.87 -14.63
CA LEU A 272 -14.71 -17.48 -14.53
C LEU A 272 -14.80 -16.83 -15.91
N ASP A 273 -15.64 -15.79 -16.02
CA ASP A 273 -15.76 -14.95 -17.22
C ASP A 273 -14.75 -13.79 -17.25
N PHE A 274 -13.82 -13.80 -16.29
CA PHE A 274 -12.67 -12.88 -16.19
C PHE A 274 -11.43 -13.65 -15.70
N ASP A 275 -10.25 -13.07 -15.87
CA ASP A 275 -9.00 -13.62 -15.33
C ASP A 275 -8.93 -13.40 -13.81
N PRO A 276 -8.85 -14.46 -12.98
CA PRO A 276 -8.79 -14.32 -11.53
C PRO A 276 -7.51 -13.63 -11.01
N LEU A 277 -6.47 -13.52 -11.84
CA LEU A 277 -5.24 -12.79 -11.54
C LEU A 277 -5.31 -11.30 -11.92
N ASP A 278 -6.41 -10.85 -12.54
CA ASP A 278 -6.62 -9.45 -12.88
C ASP A 278 -6.91 -8.62 -11.61
N PRO A 279 -6.02 -7.69 -11.19
CA PRO A 279 -6.22 -6.89 -9.98
C PRO A 279 -7.32 -5.82 -10.12
N THR A 280 -7.95 -5.70 -11.29
CA THR A 280 -9.15 -4.85 -11.48
C THR A 280 -10.45 -5.59 -11.16
N LYS A 281 -10.36 -6.86 -10.72
CA LYS A 281 -11.49 -7.75 -10.46
C LYS A 281 -11.55 -8.18 -9.00
N VAL A 282 -12.77 -8.37 -8.51
CA VAL A 282 -13.06 -9.06 -7.25
C VAL A 282 -13.52 -10.48 -7.54
N TRP A 283 -13.28 -11.39 -6.61
CA TRP A 283 -13.84 -12.75 -6.68
C TRP A 283 -15.22 -12.76 -6.01
N PRO A 284 -16.23 -13.37 -6.63
CA PRO A 284 -17.57 -13.46 -6.05
C PRO A 284 -17.57 -14.22 -4.72
N GLU A 285 -18.09 -13.61 -3.65
CA GLU A 285 -18.07 -14.20 -2.30
C GLU A 285 -19.02 -15.40 -2.17
N ASP A 286 -20.06 -15.49 -3.01
CA ASP A 286 -20.96 -16.64 -3.09
C ASP A 286 -20.29 -17.90 -3.66
N ARG A 287 -19.24 -17.73 -4.47
CA ARG A 287 -18.43 -18.83 -5.01
C ARG A 287 -17.15 -19.08 -4.19
N PHE A 288 -16.52 -18.02 -3.73
CA PHE A 288 -15.28 -18.05 -2.97
C PHE A 288 -15.52 -17.34 -1.63
N PRO A 289 -16.09 -18.05 -0.65
CA PRO A 289 -16.45 -17.43 0.63
C PRO A 289 -15.22 -16.99 1.41
N LEU A 290 -15.42 -16.00 2.27
CA LEU A 290 -14.40 -15.50 3.19
C LEU A 290 -14.14 -16.52 4.30
N ILE A 291 -12.87 -16.93 4.47
CA ILE A 291 -12.38 -17.81 5.52
C ILE A 291 -11.60 -16.97 6.52
N GLU A 292 -12.01 -16.95 7.77
CA GLU A 292 -11.32 -16.20 8.83
C GLU A 292 -9.96 -16.86 9.13
N VAL A 293 -8.90 -16.03 9.20
CA VAL A 293 -7.52 -16.45 9.49
C VAL A 293 -7.12 -16.05 10.90
N GLY A 294 -7.33 -14.78 11.28
CA GLY A 294 -6.91 -14.25 12.57
C GLY A 294 -7.23 -12.78 12.73
N THR A 295 -6.87 -12.22 13.88
CA THR A 295 -7.14 -10.81 14.24
C THR A 295 -5.86 -10.02 14.47
N MET A 296 -5.76 -8.87 13.84
CA MET A 296 -4.75 -7.85 14.12
C MET A 296 -5.29 -6.80 15.08
N THR A 297 -4.55 -6.51 16.15
CA THR A 297 -4.82 -5.43 17.10
C THR A 297 -3.67 -4.44 17.10
N LEU A 298 -3.94 -3.15 16.85
CA LEU A 298 -2.93 -2.10 16.96
C LEU A 298 -2.97 -1.49 18.37
N ASN A 299 -1.92 -1.68 19.13
CA ASN A 299 -1.90 -1.40 20.57
C ASN A 299 -0.75 -0.50 21.04
N ARG A 300 0.10 0.00 20.13
CA ARG A 300 1.22 0.86 20.49
C ARG A 300 1.56 1.87 19.41
N ASN A 301 1.60 3.13 19.78
CA ASN A 301 2.06 4.21 18.91
C ASN A 301 3.57 4.16 18.66
N PRO A 302 4.07 4.68 17.51
CA PRO A 302 5.49 4.91 17.30
C PRO A 302 6.05 5.87 18.35
N LYS A 303 7.28 5.63 18.81
CA LYS A 303 8.01 6.55 19.67
C LYS A 303 8.64 7.70 18.90
N ASN A 304 8.97 7.48 17.64
CA ASN A 304 9.53 8.48 16.74
C ASN A 304 9.00 8.26 15.31
N PHE A 305 8.31 9.26 14.78
CA PHE A 305 7.69 9.18 13.46
C PHE A 305 8.70 8.91 12.35
N PHE A 306 9.82 9.64 12.35
CA PHE A 306 10.84 9.47 11.31
C PHE A 306 11.46 8.07 11.35
N ALA A 307 11.88 7.64 12.53
CA ALA A 307 12.57 6.35 12.69
C ALA A 307 11.67 5.15 12.36
N GLU A 308 10.38 5.22 12.70
CA GLU A 308 9.49 4.07 12.65
C GLU A 308 8.46 4.15 11.51
N VAL A 309 7.96 5.34 11.14
CA VAL A 309 6.93 5.51 10.11
C VAL A 309 7.50 5.98 8.77
N GLU A 310 8.41 6.97 8.81
CA GLU A 310 9.04 7.46 7.57
C GLU A 310 10.02 6.46 7.00
N GLN A 311 10.80 5.78 7.84
CA GLN A 311 11.81 4.81 7.40
C GLN A 311 11.30 3.38 7.23
N VAL A 312 10.05 3.05 7.61
CA VAL A 312 9.54 1.70 7.35
C VAL A 312 9.49 1.40 5.86
N ALA A 313 9.93 0.22 5.50
CA ALA A 313 9.98 -0.30 4.13
C ALA A 313 9.09 -1.54 4.01
N PHE A 314 8.12 -1.50 3.10
CA PHE A 314 7.28 -2.64 2.76
C PHE A 314 7.61 -3.13 1.35
N SER A 315 7.45 -4.43 1.13
CA SER A 315 7.55 -5.02 -0.19
C SER A 315 6.68 -6.28 -0.32
N PRO A 316 5.90 -6.43 -1.39
CA PRO A 316 5.19 -7.69 -1.66
C PRO A 316 6.16 -8.85 -1.99
N SER A 317 7.46 -8.59 -2.15
CA SER A 317 8.49 -9.63 -2.28
C SER A 317 9.00 -10.15 -0.91
N ALA A 318 8.62 -9.51 0.21
CA ALA A 318 8.87 -10.04 1.53
C ALA A 318 7.86 -11.16 1.83
N THR A 319 8.23 -12.38 1.56
CA THR A 319 7.42 -13.60 1.72
C THR A 319 8.11 -14.60 2.64
N VAL A 320 7.35 -15.53 3.20
CA VAL A 320 7.83 -16.65 4.00
C VAL A 320 7.43 -17.97 3.35
N ASN A 321 8.00 -19.07 3.83
CA ASN A 321 7.71 -20.40 3.32
C ASN A 321 6.20 -20.68 3.26
N GLY A 322 5.72 -21.18 2.12
CA GLY A 322 4.28 -21.47 1.91
C GLY A 322 3.44 -20.28 1.43
N ILE A 323 4.05 -19.12 1.18
CA ILE A 323 3.41 -17.94 0.57
C ILE A 323 4.28 -17.43 -0.57
N GLU A 324 3.72 -17.38 -1.78
CA GLU A 324 4.44 -16.92 -2.98
C GLU A 324 3.60 -15.89 -3.76
N PRO A 325 4.24 -15.00 -4.54
CA PRO A 325 3.52 -14.16 -5.49
C PRO A 325 2.91 -15.01 -6.61
N SER A 326 1.80 -14.53 -7.16
CA SER A 326 1.20 -15.11 -8.36
C SER A 326 1.78 -14.51 -9.64
N GLU A 327 1.28 -14.99 -10.77
CA GLU A 327 1.62 -14.54 -12.12
C GLU A 327 0.91 -13.22 -12.52
N ASP A 328 0.18 -12.58 -11.63
CA ASP A 328 -0.40 -11.23 -11.81
C ASP A 328 0.67 -10.25 -12.29
N LYS A 329 0.51 -9.69 -13.50
CA LYS A 329 1.49 -8.82 -14.15
C LYS A 329 1.78 -7.54 -13.35
N LEU A 330 0.78 -7.02 -12.64
CA LEU A 330 0.97 -5.85 -11.79
C LEU A 330 1.75 -6.23 -10.53
N LEU A 331 1.43 -7.35 -9.90
CA LEU A 331 2.16 -7.87 -8.74
C LEU A 331 3.64 -8.12 -9.09
N GLN A 332 3.91 -8.77 -10.23
CA GLN A 332 5.27 -9.06 -10.67
C GLN A 332 6.13 -7.79 -10.81
N GLY A 333 5.58 -6.72 -11.37
CA GLY A 333 6.28 -5.42 -11.42
C GLY A 333 6.52 -4.82 -10.03
N ARG A 334 5.60 -5.02 -9.09
CA ARG A 334 5.72 -4.57 -7.70
C ARG A 334 6.85 -5.27 -6.94
N LEU A 335 7.17 -6.54 -7.27
CA LEU A 335 8.27 -7.28 -6.64
C LEU A 335 9.63 -6.62 -6.86
N PHE A 336 9.83 -5.97 -8.00
CA PHE A 336 11.03 -5.18 -8.29
C PHE A 336 10.93 -3.76 -7.72
N SER A 337 9.81 -3.07 -7.96
CA SER A 337 9.68 -1.63 -7.71
C SER A 337 9.84 -1.25 -6.24
N TYR A 338 9.30 -2.05 -5.31
CA TYR A 338 9.36 -1.74 -3.88
C TYR A 338 10.77 -1.83 -3.30
N PRO A 339 11.53 -2.92 -3.45
CA PRO A 339 12.92 -2.96 -2.98
C PRO A 339 13.81 -1.91 -3.65
N ASP A 340 13.59 -1.61 -4.92
CA ASP A 340 14.34 -0.60 -5.66
C ASP A 340 14.16 0.79 -5.05
N THR A 341 12.92 1.24 -4.89
CA THR A 341 12.64 2.54 -4.28
C THR A 341 13.12 2.63 -2.82
N GLN A 342 13.10 1.54 -2.05
CA GLN A 342 13.62 1.54 -0.68
C GLN A 342 15.15 1.69 -0.64
N ARG A 343 15.88 1.07 -1.56
CA ARG A 343 17.34 1.29 -1.71
C ARG A 343 17.65 2.74 -2.07
N TYR A 344 16.87 3.36 -2.93
CA TYR A 344 16.99 4.78 -3.25
C TYR A 344 16.71 5.70 -2.07
N ARG A 345 15.62 5.46 -1.32
CA ARG A 345 15.17 6.31 -0.21
C ARG A 345 16.01 6.16 1.05
N LEU A 346 16.38 4.93 1.41
CA LEU A 346 16.91 4.55 2.71
C LEU A 346 18.35 4.02 2.65
N GLY A 347 18.84 3.65 1.47
CA GLY A 347 20.16 3.08 1.26
C GLY A 347 20.17 1.55 1.12
N ALA A 348 21.32 1.03 0.71
CA ALA A 348 21.49 -0.38 0.36
C ALA A 348 21.13 -1.35 1.50
N ASN A 349 21.47 -0.99 2.73
CA ASN A 349 21.27 -1.81 3.92
C ASN A 349 20.01 -1.41 4.73
N TYR A 350 18.94 -0.95 4.06
CA TYR A 350 17.71 -0.48 4.71
C TYR A 350 17.01 -1.54 5.59
N LEU A 351 17.27 -2.83 5.34
CA LEU A 351 16.75 -3.92 6.17
C LEU A 351 17.44 -4.03 7.54
N GLN A 352 18.50 -3.27 7.79
CA GLN A 352 19.14 -3.16 9.12
C GLN A 352 18.56 -1.99 9.96
N ILE A 353 17.71 -1.14 9.38
CA ILE A 353 16.96 -0.14 10.14
C ILE A 353 15.99 -0.89 11.09
N PRO A 354 15.95 -0.59 12.39
CA PRO A 354 15.24 -1.41 13.39
C PRO A 354 13.80 -1.79 13.04
N VAL A 355 13.01 -0.86 12.46
CA VAL A 355 11.63 -1.13 12.03
C VAL A 355 11.54 -2.07 10.82
N ASN A 356 12.61 -2.22 10.06
CA ASN A 356 12.69 -3.08 8.88
C ASN A 356 13.40 -4.41 9.16
N CYS A 357 14.17 -4.46 10.26
CA CYS A 357 14.95 -5.63 10.63
C CYS A 357 14.02 -6.80 11.00
N PRO A 358 14.21 -8.00 10.45
CA PRO A 358 13.46 -9.17 10.90
C PRO A 358 13.84 -9.52 12.34
N TYR A 359 12.88 -10.11 13.08
CA TYR A 359 13.17 -10.67 14.42
C TYR A 359 13.83 -12.06 14.30
N ALA A 360 13.57 -12.75 13.19
CA ALA A 360 14.29 -13.96 12.84
C ALA A 360 15.78 -13.65 12.57
N ALA A 361 16.65 -14.57 12.95
CA ALA A 361 18.08 -14.42 12.69
C ALA A 361 18.41 -14.45 11.19
N VAL A 362 19.25 -13.52 10.75
CA VAL A 362 19.68 -13.44 9.35
C VAL A 362 21.06 -14.09 9.18
N HIS A 363 21.12 -15.15 8.40
CA HIS A 363 22.33 -15.88 8.07
C HIS A 363 22.50 -15.93 6.55
N ASN A 364 23.32 -15.04 6.00
CA ASN A 364 23.62 -15.01 4.56
C ASN A 364 25.05 -14.51 4.30
N GLN A 365 25.44 -14.49 3.04
CA GLN A 365 26.76 -14.04 2.59
C GLN A 365 26.76 -12.57 2.11
N GLN A 366 25.65 -11.86 2.28
CA GLN A 366 25.52 -10.44 1.90
C GLN A 366 26.12 -9.57 2.99
N ARG A 367 27.26 -8.96 2.69
CA ARG A 367 28.07 -8.15 3.61
C ARG A 367 28.44 -6.83 2.94
N ASP A 368 28.98 -5.93 3.76
CA ASP A 368 29.55 -4.65 3.31
C ASP A 368 28.50 -3.67 2.74
N GLY A 369 28.95 -2.63 2.11
CA GLY A 369 28.13 -1.57 1.56
C GLY A 369 27.80 -0.46 2.56
N ALA A 370 27.22 0.63 2.06
CA ALA A 370 26.90 1.81 2.85
C ALA A 370 25.98 1.49 4.03
N MET A 371 26.33 1.98 5.21
CA MET A 371 25.59 1.81 6.47
C MET A 371 25.45 0.34 6.92
N GLN A 372 26.37 -0.52 6.52
CA GLN A 372 26.49 -1.86 7.09
C GLN A 372 26.88 -1.76 8.57
N MET A 373 26.02 -2.24 9.47
CA MET A 373 26.25 -2.20 10.91
C MET A 373 26.35 -3.60 11.53
N ASN A 374 25.78 -4.62 10.88
CA ASN A 374 25.81 -5.98 11.39
C ASN A 374 27.20 -6.58 11.26
N GLN A 375 27.69 -7.17 12.35
CA GLN A 375 28.96 -7.88 12.37
C GLN A 375 28.74 -9.35 11.99
N ASN A 376 29.44 -9.82 10.98
CA ASN A 376 29.51 -11.24 10.66
C ASN A 376 30.97 -11.70 10.80
N PRO A 377 31.31 -12.43 11.87
CA PRO A 377 32.68 -12.79 12.18
C PRO A 377 33.24 -13.92 11.29
N SER A 378 32.42 -14.59 10.49
CA SER A 378 32.89 -15.67 9.62
C SER A 378 33.91 -15.16 8.60
N THR A 379 34.96 -15.94 8.34
CA THR A 379 35.96 -15.69 7.30
C THR A 379 35.47 -16.09 5.91
N ILE A 380 34.33 -16.77 5.82
CA ILE A 380 33.74 -17.26 4.57
C ILE A 380 32.52 -16.37 4.22
N ASN A 381 32.54 -15.86 2.97
CA ASN A 381 31.44 -15.05 2.42
C ASN A 381 30.94 -15.58 1.06
N TYR A 382 31.08 -16.89 0.84
CA TYR A 382 30.71 -17.57 -0.39
C TYR A 382 30.12 -18.97 -0.12
N GLU A 383 29.30 -19.44 -1.02
CA GLU A 383 28.67 -20.76 -1.07
C GLU A 383 28.88 -21.33 -2.50
N PRO A 384 29.18 -22.62 -2.72
CA PRO A 384 29.36 -23.66 -1.71
C PRO A 384 30.73 -23.55 -1.00
N SER A 385 30.78 -24.01 0.25
CA SER A 385 32.00 -24.05 1.05
C SER A 385 32.09 -25.36 1.86
N ARG A 386 33.28 -25.84 2.09
CA ARG A 386 33.55 -27.00 2.97
C ARG A 386 33.66 -26.61 4.44
N HIS A 387 33.61 -25.34 4.77
CA HIS A 387 33.70 -24.85 6.14
C HIS A 387 32.33 -25.06 6.84
N THR A 388 32.34 -25.77 7.95
CA THR A 388 31.14 -26.20 8.67
C THR A 388 30.35 -25.06 9.35
N GLU A 389 31.00 -23.91 9.54
CA GLU A 389 30.35 -22.71 10.13
C GLU A 389 29.57 -21.88 9.11
N ASN A 390 29.54 -22.30 7.87
CA ASN A 390 28.88 -21.56 6.80
C ASN A 390 27.38 -21.88 6.78
N PRO A 391 26.48 -20.88 6.57
CA PRO A 391 25.09 -21.17 6.30
C PRO A 391 24.94 -22.08 5.07
N VAL A 392 24.05 -23.06 5.15
CA VAL A 392 23.79 -24.01 4.06
C VAL A 392 22.32 -23.97 3.67
N GLU A 393 22.05 -24.34 2.43
CA GLU A 393 20.69 -24.46 1.91
C GLU A 393 19.87 -25.48 2.74
N ASP A 394 18.58 -25.16 2.96
CA ASP A 394 17.60 -26.10 3.50
C ASP A 394 16.62 -26.51 2.41
N PRO A 395 16.71 -27.75 1.89
CA PRO A 395 15.83 -28.21 0.81
C PRO A 395 14.34 -28.26 1.16
N THR A 396 13.97 -28.12 2.43
CA THR A 396 12.55 -28.08 2.84
C THR A 396 11.88 -26.76 2.47
N TYR A 397 12.68 -25.72 2.18
CA TYR A 397 12.21 -24.37 1.81
C TYR A 397 12.28 -24.10 0.30
N ARG A 398 12.12 -25.13 -0.52
CA ARG A 398 12.06 -24.97 -1.99
C ARG A 398 10.79 -24.27 -2.41
N ASP A 399 10.93 -23.40 -3.42
CA ASP A 399 9.81 -22.76 -4.10
C ASP A 399 8.91 -23.81 -4.78
N SER A 400 7.66 -23.43 -5.01
CA SER A 400 6.70 -24.26 -5.74
C SER A 400 7.12 -24.42 -7.21
N THR A 401 6.74 -25.53 -7.81
CA THR A 401 6.97 -25.77 -9.24
C THR A 401 5.64 -25.75 -9.99
N MET A 402 5.52 -24.86 -10.97
CA MET A 402 4.37 -24.79 -11.86
C MET A 402 4.80 -25.02 -13.31
N LYS A 403 3.97 -25.78 -14.07
CA LYS A 403 4.15 -25.91 -15.51
C LYS A 403 3.81 -24.59 -16.19
N VAL A 404 4.70 -24.13 -17.09
CA VAL A 404 4.46 -22.99 -17.97
C VAL A 404 4.41 -23.48 -19.41
N GLU A 405 3.41 -23.02 -20.18
CA GLU A 405 3.24 -23.36 -21.60
C GLU A 405 2.84 -22.12 -22.39
N GLY A 406 3.50 -21.84 -23.49
CA GLY A 406 3.21 -20.68 -24.34
C GLY A 406 4.45 -20.06 -25.01
N TYR A 407 4.25 -18.89 -25.62
CA TYR A 407 5.29 -18.14 -26.30
C TYR A 407 5.61 -16.87 -25.53
N VAL A 408 6.87 -16.42 -25.59
CA VAL A 408 7.28 -15.12 -25.03
C VAL A 408 6.82 -14.03 -25.98
N SER A 409 5.78 -13.28 -25.61
CA SER A 409 5.18 -12.22 -26.43
C SER A 409 4.51 -11.14 -25.55
N ARG A 410 4.09 -10.04 -26.17
CA ARG A 410 3.25 -9.03 -25.53
C ARG A 410 1.79 -9.39 -25.77
N GLU A 411 1.18 -10.06 -24.79
CA GLU A 411 -0.20 -10.55 -24.91
C GLU A 411 -1.18 -9.65 -24.14
N LYS A 412 -2.35 -9.48 -24.74
CA LYS A 412 -3.51 -8.91 -24.04
C LYS A 412 -4.14 -10.00 -23.18
N ILE A 413 -4.83 -9.58 -22.13
CA ILE A 413 -5.62 -10.49 -21.30
C ILE A 413 -6.81 -11.05 -22.11
N ASP A 414 -7.07 -12.34 -22.01
CA ASP A 414 -8.09 -13.03 -22.81
C ASP A 414 -9.52 -12.63 -22.43
N LYS A 415 -9.78 -12.45 -21.14
CA LYS A 415 -11.10 -12.16 -20.59
C LYS A 415 -11.10 -10.82 -19.85
N PRO A 416 -10.97 -9.66 -20.56
CA PRO A 416 -10.81 -8.37 -19.89
C PRO A 416 -12.05 -7.96 -19.09
N ASN A 417 -13.26 -8.20 -19.61
CA ASN A 417 -14.55 -7.92 -18.95
C ASN A 417 -14.53 -6.60 -18.12
N ASP A 418 -14.12 -5.49 -18.76
CA ASP A 418 -13.74 -4.25 -18.08
C ASP A 418 -14.89 -3.51 -17.38
N PHE A 419 -16.15 -3.79 -17.77
CA PHE A 419 -17.29 -2.98 -17.37
C PHE A 419 -18.26 -3.69 -16.41
N LYS A 420 -18.40 -5.02 -16.51
CA LYS A 420 -19.41 -5.79 -15.79
C LYS A 420 -19.38 -5.54 -14.28
N GLN A 421 -18.22 -5.70 -13.63
CA GLN A 421 -18.11 -5.53 -12.18
C GLN A 421 -18.25 -4.07 -11.74
N ALA A 422 -17.92 -3.08 -12.58
CA ALA A 422 -18.22 -1.69 -12.32
C ALA A 422 -19.75 -1.44 -12.27
N GLY A 423 -20.50 -2.03 -13.20
CA GLY A 423 -21.97 -1.98 -13.21
C GLY A 423 -22.60 -2.74 -12.03
N GLU A 424 -22.09 -3.94 -11.71
CA GLU A 424 -22.51 -4.71 -10.54
C GLU A 424 -22.30 -3.90 -9.25
N ARG A 425 -21.14 -3.23 -9.12
CA ARG A 425 -20.88 -2.35 -7.98
C ARG A 425 -21.83 -1.17 -7.91
N TYR A 426 -22.09 -0.48 -9.02
CA TYR A 426 -23.07 0.60 -9.08
C TYR A 426 -24.46 0.15 -8.59
N ARG A 427 -24.95 -0.99 -9.08
CA ARG A 427 -26.24 -1.55 -8.69
C ARG A 427 -26.30 -2.01 -7.23
N SER A 428 -25.18 -2.35 -6.63
CA SER A 428 -25.10 -2.77 -5.22
C SER A 428 -25.21 -1.61 -4.23
N PHE A 429 -25.03 -0.36 -4.69
CA PHE A 429 -25.17 0.83 -3.87
C PHE A 429 -26.65 1.14 -3.57
N SER A 430 -26.91 1.67 -2.39
CA SER A 430 -28.18 2.32 -2.07
C SER A 430 -28.43 3.51 -2.99
N LYS A 431 -29.67 3.98 -3.05
CA LYS A 431 -30.01 5.15 -3.87
C LYS A 431 -29.20 6.40 -3.48
N GLU A 432 -29.00 6.61 -2.18
CA GLU A 432 -28.20 7.72 -1.65
C GLU A 432 -26.72 7.61 -2.09
N GLU A 433 -26.12 6.43 -1.98
CA GLU A 433 -24.73 6.21 -2.42
C GLU A 433 -24.59 6.38 -3.94
N GLN A 434 -25.58 5.95 -4.74
CA GLN A 434 -25.62 6.21 -6.17
C GLN A 434 -25.69 7.71 -6.48
N ASP A 435 -26.55 8.45 -5.76
CA ASP A 435 -26.69 9.90 -5.93
C ASP A 435 -25.39 10.63 -5.57
N ASN A 436 -24.71 10.22 -4.48
CA ASN A 436 -23.41 10.73 -4.08
C ASN A 436 -22.34 10.45 -5.15
N LEU A 437 -22.30 9.21 -5.68
CA LEU A 437 -21.37 8.84 -6.74
C LEU A 437 -21.54 9.71 -8.00
N ILE A 438 -22.78 9.90 -8.47
CA ILE A 438 -23.07 10.76 -9.63
C ILE A 438 -22.66 12.21 -9.34
N ALA A 439 -22.97 12.72 -8.14
CA ALA A 439 -22.60 14.09 -7.77
C ALA A 439 -21.08 14.29 -7.70
N ASN A 440 -20.35 13.32 -7.13
CA ASN A 440 -18.89 13.34 -7.05
C ASN A 440 -18.23 13.31 -8.44
N LEU A 441 -18.70 12.41 -9.33
CA LEU A 441 -18.22 12.32 -10.71
C LEU A 441 -18.53 13.59 -11.50
N THR A 442 -19.75 14.11 -11.36
CA THR A 442 -20.18 15.36 -12.03
C THR A 442 -19.31 16.53 -11.62
N ASN A 443 -19.08 16.69 -10.31
CA ASN A 443 -18.27 17.79 -9.81
C ASN A 443 -16.82 17.74 -10.33
N ASP A 444 -16.28 16.55 -10.49
CA ASP A 444 -14.91 16.35 -10.95
C ASP A 444 -14.76 16.46 -12.48
N LEU A 445 -15.75 15.98 -13.23
CA LEU A 445 -15.76 15.99 -14.70
C LEU A 445 -16.26 17.31 -15.33
N LYS A 446 -16.96 18.16 -14.59
CA LYS A 446 -17.64 19.35 -15.17
C LYS A 446 -16.72 20.27 -15.98
N ASP A 447 -15.46 20.42 -15.55
CA ASP A 447 -14.47 21.32 -16.15
C ASP A 447 -13.46 20.59 -17.06
N VAL A 448 -13.63 19.28 -17.27
CA VAL A 448 -12.82 18.45 -18.17
C VAL A 448 -13.24 18.71 -19.63
N ASN A 449 -12.33 18.51 -20.61
CA ASN A 449 -12.68 18.74 -22.01
C ASN A 449 -13.80 17.82 -22.49
N GLU A 450 -14.59 18.31 -23.47
CA GLU A 450 -15.83 17.66 -23.92
C GLU A 450 -15.62 16.23 -24.44
N ARG A 451 -14.51 15.96 -25.14
CA ARG A 451 -14.21 14.62 -25.65
C ARG A 451 -13.93 13.64 -24.52
N THR A 452 -13.18 14.04 -23.52
CA THR A 452 -12.88 13.21 -22.33
C THR A 452 -14.14 12.97 -21.50
N LYS A 453 -15.00 13.98 -21.30
CA LYS A 453 -16.34 13.81 -20.68
C LYS A 453 -17.16 12.75 -21.39
N LEU A 454 -17.25 12.86 -22.72
CA LEU A 454 -18.01 11.92 -23.53
C LEU A 454 -17.48 10.49 -23.38
N LEU A 455 -16.16 10.29 -23.41
CA LEU A 455 -15.54 8.98 -23.22
C LEU A 455 -15.82 8.43 -21.83
N ALA A 456 -15.75 9.27 -20.78
CA ALA A 456 -16.08 8.86 -19.40
C ALA A 456 -17.54 8.38 -19.30
N VAL A 457 -18.48 9.17 -19.82
CA VAL A 457 -19.90 8.82 -19.85
C VAL A 457 -20.13 7.51 -20.61
N CYS A 458 -19.48 7.32 -21.78
CA CYS A 458 -19.59 6.07 -22.54
C CYS A 458 -19.05 4.85 -21.76
N ASN A 459 -17.95 4.98 -21.03
CA ASN A 459 -17.42 3.89 -20.23
C ASN A 459 -18.38 3.51 -19.09
N PHE A 460 -18.93 4.48 -18.39
CA PHE A 460 -19.94 4.21 -17.32
C PHE A 460 -21.27 3.70 -17.89
N PHE A 461 -21.67 4.13 -19.09
CA PHE A 461 -22.83 3.57 -19.79
C PHE A 461 -22.65 2.11 -20.18
N ARG A 462 -21.43 1.73 -20.60
CA ARG A 462 -21.08 0.31 -20.86
C ARG A 462 -21.08 -0.54 -19.60
N ALA A 463 -20.78 0.05 -18.46
CA ALA A 463 -20.86 -0.61 -17.16
C ALA A 463 -22.32 -0.83 -16.74
N ASP A 464 -23.15 0.21 -16.83
CA ASP A 464 -24.60 0.17 -16.57
C ASP A 464 -25.28 1.35 -17.26
N GLN A 465 -26.40 1.07 -17.94
CA GLN A 465 -27.11 2.08 -18.73
C GLN A 465 -27.63 3.23 -17.88
N GLU A 466 -28.24 2.93 -16.70
CA GLU A 466 -28.73 3.96 -15.78
C GLU A 466 -27.57 4.83 -15.28
N TYR A 467 -26.47 4.20 -14.90
CA TYR A 467 -25.26 4.89 -14.45
C TYR A 467 -24.77 5.92 -15.46
N GLY A 468 -24.55 5.47 -16.70
CA GLY A 468 -24.09 6.36 -17.78
C GLY A 468 -25.11 7.45 -18.15
N MET A 469 -26.40 7.12 -18.21
CA MET A 469 -27.47 8.09 -18.52
C MET A 469 -27.59 9.18 -17.46
N ARG A 470 -27.53 8.82 -16.18
CA ARG A 470 -27.57 9.78 -15.07
C ARG A 470 -26.36 10.73 -15.10
N LEU A 471 -25.18 10.18 -15.36
CA LEU A 471 -23.96 10.99 -15.51
C LEU A 471 -24.03 11.92 -16.73
N ALA A 472 -24.51 11.40 -17.89
CA ALA A 472 -24.71 12.20 -19.11
C ALA A 472 -25.64 13.38 -18.84
N GLN A 473 -26.77 13.12 -18.20
CA GLN A 473 -27.76 14.15 -17.85
C GLN A 473 -27.15 15.22 -16.94
N SER A 474 -26.40 14.82 -15.90
CA SER A 474 -25.83 15.76 -14.94
C SER A 474 -24.70 16.63 -15.53
N LEU A 475 -24.02 16.13 -16.55
CA LEU A 475 -22.95 16.83 -17.29
C LEU A 475 -23.44 17.57 -18.56
N ASN A 476 -24.73 17.45 -18.92
CA ASN A 476 -25.32 17.92 -20.16
C ASN A 476 -24.60 17.37 -21.41
N VAL A 477 -24.20 16.10 -21.40
CA VAL A 477 -23.54 15.41 -22.52
C VAL A 477 -24.59 14.63 -23.32
N ASP A 478 -24.69 14.89 -24.61
CA ASP A 478 -25.55 14.12 -25.51
C ASP A 478 -24.86 12.85 -26.00
N ILE A 479 -25.39 11.70 -25.59
CA ILE A 479 -24.90 10.37 -25.99
C ILE A 479 -25.86 9.64 -26.93
N THR A 480 -26.94 10.27 -27.42
CA THR A 480 -28.00 9.60 -28.20
C THR A 480 -27.45 8.93 -29.47
N GLN A 481 -26.49 9.56 -30.16
CA GLN A 481 -25.84 8.99 -31.33
C GLN A 481 -24.95 7.79 -31.08
N TYR A 482 -24.54 7.55 -29.80
CA TYR A 482 -23.69 6.43 -29.39
C TYR A 482 -24.49 5.27 -28.80
N VAL A 483 -25.64 5.53 -28.23
CA VAL A 483 -26.53 4.54 -27.59
C VAL A 483 -27.24 3.67 -28.65
N GLY A 484 -27.52 4.22 -29.82
CA GLY A 484 -28.19 3.50 -30.91
C GLY A 484 -27.37 2.35 -31.54
N ASN A 485 -26.07 2.30 -31.29
CA ASN A 485 -25.15 1.32 -31.90
C ASN A 485 -24.54 0.35 -30.83
N ALA A 486 -24.99 0.38 -29.60
CA ALA A 486 -24.51 -0.56 -28.59
C ALA A 486 -25.04 -1.96 -28.90
N PRO A 487 -24.20 -3.01 -28.98
CA PRO A 487 -24.68 -4.37 -29.08
C PRO A 487 -25.51 -4.74 -27.85
N LYS A 488 -26.67 -5.36 -28.09
CA LYS A 488 -27.61 -5.82 -27.04
C LYS A 488 -26.99 -6.93 -26.22
#